data_c4b68faaeaf726649536321a54f39c0d
#
_entry.id   c4b68faaeaf726649536321a54f39c0d
#
_cell.length_a   1.000
_cell.length_b   1.000
_cell.length_c   1.000
_cell.angle_alpha   90.00
_cell.angle_beta   90.00
_cell.angle_gamma   90.00
#
_symmetry.space_group_name_H-M   'P 1'
#
loop_
_entity.id
_entity.type
_entity.pdbx_description
1 polymer ?
#
loop_
_entity_poly.entity_id
_entity_poly.type
_entity_poly.pdbx_seq_one_letter_code
_entity_poly.pdbx_strand_id
1 'polypeptide(L)'
;MESRFAQAFLKEDLIIIDLLAVLGIFFFFRLSKEQRAQLYFWLPFLILMFTAFYENMGAYTNFNYEFKKSVNAYLGNTEFPRYNLWLYNVSQRQVLTIFYLFLIKSWLEPSKKKYINWMLIAFVISSQVIQFSGIEPIYWFQPIIFSIGANMILVGSGLYFVGLITNDAYLNSNPLRLTSFWQMTFILFTYSLTYINDVAMPFLVTYNYELGNSIYQLAMAMICFNLAILTLTIASPKLPKLFEQEPSYGFS
;
A
#
# COMPACT_ATOMS: atom_id res chain seq x y z
N MET A 1 -29.53 14.75 -11.37
CA MET A 1 -28.16 15.24 -11.05
C MET A 1 -27.76 14.62 -9.72
N GLU A 2 -26.89 13.65 -9.73
CA GLU A 2 -26.27 13.18 -8.48
C GLU A 2 -25.61 14.36 -7.78
N SER A 3 -25.79 14.44 -6.47
CA SER A 3 -25.14 15.51 -5.71
C SER A 3 -23.61 15.34 -5.82
N ARG A 4 -22.85 16.45 -5.85
CA ARG A 4 -21.37 16.40 -5.83
C ARG A 4 -20.84 15.53 -4.68
N PHE A 5 -21.60 15.47 -3.60
CA PHE A 5 -21.29 14.62 -2.46
C PHE A 5 -21.33 13.14 -2.86
N ALA A 6 -22.39 12.69 -3.51
CA ALA A 6 -22.51 11.28 -3.94
C ALA A 6 -21.37 10.91 -4.90
N GLN A 7 -21.06 11.75 -5.87
CA GLN A 7 -19.95 11.52 -6.81
C GLN A 7 -18.57 11.47 -6.14
N ALA A 8 -18.38 12.16 -5.02
CA ALA A 8 -17.10 12.17 -4.32
C ALA A 8 -16.97 11.03 -3.30
N PHE A 9 -18.02 10.79 -2.49
CA PHE A 9 -17.95 9.91 -1.31
C PHE A 9 -18.67 8.57 -1.45
N LEU A 10 -19.53 8.39 -2.46
CA LEU A 10 -20.27 7.13 -2.67
C LEU A 10 -19.70 6.31 -3.82
N LYS A 11 -18.39 6.34 -4.04
CA LYS A 11 -17.71 5.44 -4.96
C LYS A 11 -17.57 4.06 -4.34
N GLU A 12 -17.76 3.02 -5.15
CA GLU A 12 -17.74 1.64 -4.67
C GLU A 12 -16.41 1.27 -3.99
N ASP A 13 -15.28 1.67 -4.58
CA ASP A 13 -13.94 1.45 -4.05
C ASP A 13 -13.74 2.13 -2.68
N LEU A 14 -14.18 3.37 -2.53
CA LEU A 14 -14.09 4.10 -1.26
C LEU A 14 -14.95 3.44 -0.16
N ILE A 15 -16.16 3.03 -0.51
CA ILE A 15 -17.06 2.32 0.44
C ILE A 15 -16.42 1.01 0.91
N ILE A 16 -15.79 0.25 0.00
CA ILE A 16 -15.09 -0.99 0.36
C ILE A 16 -13.92 -0.69 1.30
N ILE A 17 -13.11 0.32 1.00
CA ILE A 17 -11.97 0.72 1.84
C ILE A 17 -12.44 1.14 3.23
N ASP A 18 -13.48 1.95 3.33
CA ASP A 18 -14.05 2.39 4.61
C ASP A 18 -14.63 1.23 5.42
N LEU A 19 -15.33 0.30 4.76
CA LEU A 19 -15.83 -0.91 5.41
C LEU A 19 -14.69 -1.76 5.97
N LEU A 20 -13.62 -1.97 5.20
CA LEU A 20 -12.43 -2.70 5.64
C LEU A 20 -11.74 -1.97 6.81
N ALA A 21 -11.69 -0.64 6.78
CA ALA A 21 -11.15 0.17 7.88
C ALA A 21 -11.95 0.00 9.17
N VAL A 22 -13.28 0.03 9.10
CA VAL A 22 -14.17 -0.22 10.24
C VAL A 22 -13.96 -1.63 10.81
N LEU A 23 -13.89 -2.65 9.94
CA LEU A 23 -13.58 -4.01 10.36
C LEU A 23 -12.18 -4.12 10.98
N GLY A 24 -11.19 -3.42 10.42
CA GLY A 24 -9.84 -3.34 10.96
C GLY A 24 -9.81 -2.75 12.37
N ILE A 25 -10.52 -1.65 12.61
CA ILE A 25 -10.70 -1.04 13.94
C ILE A 25 -11.32 -2.08 14.91
N PHE A 26 -12.41 -2.70 14.50
CA PHE A 26 -13.13 -3.66 15.32
C PHE A 26 -12.24 -4.83 15.75
N PHE A 27 -11.49 -5.44 14.83
CA PHE A 27 -10.60 -6.55 15.15
C PHE A 27 -9.38 -6.11 15.94
N PHE A 28 -8.78 -4.95 15.61
CA PHE A 28 -7.59 -4.45 16.29
C PHE A 28 -7.84 -4.18 17.78
N PHE A 29 -8.97 -3.58 18.13
CA PHE A 29 -9.30 -3.34 19.54
C PHE A 29 -9.69 -4.61 20.31
N ARG A 30 -9.96 -5.71 19.63
CA ARG A 30 -10.18 -7.04 20.22
C ARG A 30 -8.90 -7.85 20.45
N LEU A 31 -7.76 -7.40 19.96
CA LEU A 31 -6.47 -7.99 20.25
C LEU A 31 -6.06 -7.72 21.71
N SER A 32 -5.25 -8.61 22.30
CA SER A 32 -4.61 -8.35 23.60
C SER A 32 -3.64 -7.17 23.51
N LYS A 33 -3.23 -6.61 24.66
CA LYS A 33 -2.24 -5.51 24.67
C LYS A 33 -0.91 -5.94 24.06
N GLU A 34 -0.48 -7.18 24.34
CA GLU A 34 0.76 -7.76 23.81
C GLU A 34 0.68 -7.92 22.29
N GLN A 35 -0.45 -8.42 21.77
CA GLN A 35 -0.67 -8.55 20.33
C GLN A 35 -0.68 -7.20 19.62
N ARG A 36 -1.36 -6.20 20.17
CA ARG A 36 -1.39 -4.83 19.59
C ARG A 36 -0.01 -4.18 19.53
N ALA A 37 0.90 -4.52 20.44
CA ALA A 37 2.27 -4.02 20.43
C ALA A 37 3.16 -4.68 19.38
N GLN A 38 2.73 -5.81 18.81
CA GLN A 38 3.50 -6.52 17.79
C GLN A 38 3.38 -5.83 16.43
N LEU A 39 4.52 -5.58 15.78
CA LEU A 39 4.58 -4.84 14.51
C LEU A 39 3.75 -5.48 13.39
N TYR A 40 3.66 -6.80 13.36
CA TYR A 40 2.90 -7.51 12.33
C TYR A 40 1.37 -7.42 12.47
N PHE A 41 0.84 -6.89 13.60
CA PHE A 41 -0.56 -6.47 13.72
C PHE A 41 -0.71 -4.95 13.61
N TRP A 42 0.24 -4.22 14.17
CA TRP A 42 0.17 -2.76 14.20
C TRP A 42 0.36 -2.14 12.81
N LEU A 43 1.33 -2.65 12.01
CA LEU A 43 1.58 -2.12 10.67
C LEU A 43 0.41 -2.36 9.70
N PRO A 44 -0.21 -3.55 9.60
CA PRO A 44 -1.44 -3.74 8.83
C PRO A 44 -2.55 -2.76 9.23
N PHE A 45 -2.73 -2.55 10.54
CA PHE A 45 -3.71 -1.58 11.03
C PHE A 45 -3.37 -0.16 10.60
N LEU A 46 -2.11 0.25 10.74
CA LEU A 46 -1.66 1.58 10.32
C LEU A 46 -1.84 1.79 8.80
N ILE A 47 -1.45 0.82 7.98
CA ILE A 47 -1.60 0.89 6.52
C ILE A 47 -3.09 1.06 6.17
N LEU A 48 -3.96 0.26 6.78
CA LEU A 48 -5.39 0.28 6.53
C LEU A 48 -6.01 1.64 6.90
N MET A 49 -5.69 2.16 8.11
CA MET A 49 -6.18 3.46 8.57
C MET A 49 -5.65 4.61 7.72
N PHE A 50 -4.37 4.55 7.36
CA PHE A 50 -3.77 5.58 6.53
C PHE A 50 -4.34 5.58 5.11
N THR A 51 -4.63 4.39 4.54
CA THR A 51 -5.29 4.26 3.24
C THR A 51 -6.69 4.87 3.28
N ALA A 52 -7.51 4.50 4.25
CA ALA A 52 -8.84 5.09 4.41
C ALA A 52 -8.76 6.61 4.60
N PHE A 53 -7.80 7.10 5.37
CA PHE A 53 -7.60 8.53 5.58
C PHE A 53 -7.31 9.28 4.27
N TYR A 54 -6.31 8.85 3.49
CA TYR A 54 -5.96 9.62 2.28
C TYR A 54 -6.97 9.45 1.15
N GLU A 55 -7.68 8.33 1.06
CA GLU A 55 -8.76 8.15 0.07
C GLU A 55 -9.95 9.07 0.41
N ASN A 56 -10.34 9.16 1.67
CA ASN A 56 -11.35 10.13 2.12
C ASN A 56 -10.90 11.59 1.92
N MET A 57 -9.61 11.90 2.14
CA MET A 57 -9.05 13.22 1.78
C MET A 57 -9.10 13.46 0.27
N GLY A 58 -8.86 12.43 -0.55
CA GLY A 58 -9.05 12.48 -2.00
C GLY A 58 -10.48 12.81 -2.40
N ALA A 59 -11.46 12.14 -1.78
CA ALA A 59 -12.87 12.43 -1.94
C ALA A 59 -13.22 13.87 -1.51
N TYR A 60 -12.73 14.31 -0.36
CA TYR A 60 -12.92 15.67 0.13
C TYR A 60 -12.34 16.71 -0.84
N THR A 61 -11.14 16.52 -1.38
CA THR A 61 -10.57 17.45 -2.36
C THR A 61 -11.35 17.50 -3.66
N ASN A 62 -12.02 16.40 -4.04
CA ASN A 62 -12.91 16.37 -5.19
C ASN A 62 -14.25 17.06 -4.92
N PHE A 63 -14.75 16.97 -3.70
CA PHE A 63 -15.94 17.69 -3.26
C PHE A 63 -15.67 19.19 -3.11
N ASN A 64 -14.58 19.57 -2.43
CA ASN A 64 -14.18 20.96 -2.20
C ASN A 64 -13.10 21.39 -3.20
N TYR A 65 -13.57 21.81 -4.37
CA TYR A 65 -12.67 22.22 -5.47
C TYR A 65 -11.82 23.45 -5.12
N GLU A 66 -12.34 24.41 -4.37
CA GLU A 66 -11.60 25.62 -4.00
C GLU A 66 -10.43 25.31 -3.07
N PHE A 67 -10.63 24.39 -2.13
CA PHE A 67 -9.53 23.88 -1.30
C PHE A 67 -8.44 23.22 -2.16
N LYS A 68 -8.82 22.33 -3.08
CA LYS A 68 -7.89 21.68 -3.99
C LYS A 68 -7.10 22.67 -4.83
N LYS A 69 -7.78 23.68 -5.40
CA LYS A 69 -7.18 24.77 -6.17
C LYS A 69 -6.19 25.58 -5.34
N SER A 70 -6.54 25.92 -4.10
CA SER A 70 -5.67 26.67 -3.19
C SER A 70 -4.39 25.93 -2.87
N VAL A 71 -4.48 24.60 -2.59
CA VAL A 71 -3.29 23.78 -2.34
C VAL A 71 -2.41 23.70 -3.58
N ASN A 72 -2.99 23.47 -4.77
CA ASN A 72 -2.23 23.46 -6.02
C ASN A 72 -1.52 24.79 -6.28
N ALA A 73 -2.20 25.92 -6.07
CA ALA A 73 -1.59 27.25 -6.21
C ALA A 73 -0.42 27.47 -5.24
N TYR A 74 -0.57 27.03 -3.97
CA TYR A 74 0.52 27.08 -2.98
C TYR A 74 1.74 26.24 -3.40
N LEU A 75 1.50 25.07 -4.01
CA LEU A 75 2.56 24.19 -4.51
C LEU A 75 3.15 24.64 -5.86
N GLY A 76 2.65 25.73 -6.45
CA GLY A 76 3.12 26.24 -7.74
C GLY A 76 2.45 25.59 -8.97
N ASN A 77 1.45 24.72 -8.77
CA ASN A 77 0.67 24.12 -9.86
C ASN A 77 -0.50 25.00 -10.27
N THR A 78 -0.26 25.96 -11.15
CA THR A 78 -1.32 26.84 -11.70
C THR A 78 -1.90 26.32 -13.00
N GLU A 79 -1.20 25.42 -13.69
CA GLU A 79 -1.58 24.88 -15.00
C GLU A 79 -2.69 23.82 -14.87
N PHE A 80 -2.57 22.93 -13.88
CA PHE A 80 -3.51 21.81 -13.67
C PHE A 80 -4.15 21.80 -12.27
N PRO A 81 -4.90 22.86 -11.88
CA PRO A 81 -5.46 23.01 -10.53
C PRO A 81 -6.56 21.98 -10.21
N ARG A 82 -6.98 21.18 -11.19
CA ARG A 82 -8.03 20.16 -11.05
C ARG A 82 -7.53 18.83 -10.47
N TYR A 83 -6.21 18.58 -10.53
CA TYR A 83 -5.63 17.33 -10.06
C TYR A 83 -5.24 17.43 -8.58
N ASN A 84 -5.35 16.32 -7.87
CA ASN A 84 -4.91 16.17 -6.48
C ASN A 84 -3.72 15.19 -6.37
N LEU A 85 -2.85 15.18 -7.39
CA LEU A 85 -1.70 14.29 -7.47
C LEU A 85 -0.75 14.44 -6.27
N TRP A 86 -0.60 15.66 -5.73
CA TRP A 86 0.20 15.92 -4.54
C TRP A 86 -0.20 15.04 -3.35
N LEU A 87 -1.51 14.80 -3.17
CA LEU A 87 -2.00 13.95 -2.09
C LEU A 87 -1.57 12.49 -2.30
N TYR A 88 -1.81 11.94 -3.49
CA TYR A 88 -1.47 10.55 -3.81
C TYR A 88 0.04 10.32 -3.93
N ASN A 89 0.80 11.31 -4.41
CA ASN A 89 2.26 11.24 -4.46
C ASN A 89 2.86 11.10 -3.07
N VAL A 90 2.43 11.92 -2.11
CA VAL A 90 2.89 11.81 -0.72
C VAL A 90 2.37 10.53 -0.07
N SER A 91 1.05 10.31 -0.12
CA SER A 91 0.42 9.25 0.66
C SER A 91 0.68 7.87 0.07
N GLN A 92 0.28 7.65 -1.17
CA GLN A 92 0.31 6.33 -1.79
C GLN A 92 1.72 5.95 -2.28
N ARG A 93 2.44 6.90 -2.91
CA ARG A 93 3.73 6.57 -3.55
C ARG A 93 4.90 6.63 -2.59
N GLN A 94 4.88 7.53 -1.61
CA GLN A 94 6.00 7.67 -0.68
C GLN A 94 5.71 7.03 0.67
N VAL A 95 4.70 7.48 1.40
CA VAL A 95 4.43 7.01 2.78
C VAL A 95 4.01 5.54 2.81
N LEU A 96 3.09 5.10 1.96
CA LEU A 96 2.69 3.69 1.92
C LEU A 96 3.83 2.77 1.50
N THR A 97 4.70 3.18 0.57
CA THR A 97 5.90 2.42 0.23
C THR A 97 6.77 2.16 1.47
N ILE A 98 6.98 3.19 2.29
CA ILE A 98 7.73 3.06 3.55
C ILE A 98 7.01 2.08 4.50
N PHE A 99 5.70 2.19 4.67
CA PHE A 99 4.95 1.29 5.55
C PHE A 99 4.98 -0.16 5.07
N TYR A 100 4.84 -0.40 3.77
CA TYR A 100 4.96 -1.76 3.22
C TYR A 100 6.36 -2.33 3.37
N LEU A 101 7.41 -1.54 3.20
CA LEU A 101 8.78 -2.00 3.46
C LEU A 101 8.97 -2.35 4.95
N PHE A 102 8.41 -1.58 5.88
CA PHE A 102 8.41 -1.96 7.30
C PHE A 102 7.60 -3.23 7.57
N LEU A 103 6.46 -3.40 6.92
CA LEU A 103 5.65 -4.61 7.04
C LEU A 103 6.41 -5.83 6.54
N ILE A 104 7.02 -5.76 5.35
CA ILE A 104 7.87 -6.81 4.81
C ILE A 104 9.02 -7.13 5.77
N LYS A 105 9.71 -6.09 6.28
CA LYS A 105 10.79 -6.26 7.26
C LYS A 105 10.35 -7.01 8.51
N SER A 106 9.10 -6.82 8.97
CA SER A 106 8.60 -7.49 10.17
C SER A 106 8.51 -9.00 10.00
N TRP A 107 8.33 -9.50 8.77
CA TRP A 107 8.23 -10.90 8.41
C TRP A 107 9.55 -11.56 8.01
N LEU A 108 10.61 -10.77 7.78
CA LEU A 108 11.89 -11.31 7.34
C LEU A 108 12.71 -11.85 8.51
N GLU A 109 13.50 -12.87 8.21
CA GLU A 109 14.54 -13.34 9.12
C GLU A 109 15.58 -12.24 9.44
N PRO A 110 16.23 -12.27 10.61
CA PRO A 110 17.15 -11.21 11.04
C PRO A 110 18.25 -10.88 10.03
N SER A 111 18.82 -11.90 9.37
CA SER A 111 19.88 -11.77 8.36
C SER A 111 19.48 -10.91 7.15
N LYS A 112 18.20 -10.97 6.76
CA LYS A 112 17.66 -10.26 5.58
C LYS A 112 17.13 -8.86 5.90
N LYS A 113 16.83 -8.54 7.16
CA LYS A 113 16.30 -7.21 7.58
C LYS A 113 17.20 -6.05 7.19
N LYS A 114 18.52 -6.26 7.13
CA LYS A 114 19.49 -5.24 6.70
C LYS A 114 19.25 -4.74 5.28
N TYR A 115 18.82 -5.61 4.37
CA TYR A 115 18.53 -5.22 2.98
C TYR A 115 17.35 -4.24 2.91
N ILE A 116 16.30 -4.51 3.69
CA ILE A 116 15.15 -3.57 3.76
C ILE A 116 15.55 -2.24 4.38
N ASN A 117 16.43 -2.22 5.37
CA ASN A 117 16.95 -0.96 5.93
C ASN A 117 17.66 -0.12 4.86
N TRP A 118 18.50 -0.74 4.03
CA TRP A 118 19.16 -0.06 2.92
C TRP A 118 18.16 0.41 1.86
N MET A 119 17.15 -0.41 1.53
CA MET A 119 16.07 -0.03 0.61
C MET A 119 15.30 1.18 1.14
N LEU A 120 14.95 1.21 2.44
CA LEU A 120 14.27 2.36 3.06
C LEU A 120 15.10 3.64 2.96
N ILE A 121 16.39 3.58 3.31
CA ILE A 121 17.29 4.74 3.23
C ILE A 121 17.43 5.20 1.77
N ALA A 122 17.70 4.28 0.85
CA ALA A 122 17.85 4.59 -0.56
C ALA A 122 16.56 5.17 -1.15
N PHE A 123 15.38 4.63 -0.80
CA PHE A 123 14.09 5.13 -1.26
C PHE A 123 13.83 6.56 -0.77
N VAL A 124 14.01 6.82 0.52
CA VAL A 124 13.79 8.16 1.09
C VAL A 124 14.74 9.18 0.44
N ILE A 125 16.02 8.87 0.31
CA ILE A 125 16.98 9.78 -0.31
C ILE A 125 16.63 10.02 -1.78
N SER A 126 16.42 8.96 -2.57
CA SER A 126 16.14 9.08 -4.01
C SER A 126 14.83 9.82 -4.28
N SER A 127 13.78 9.54 -3.53
CA SER A 127 12.49 10.22 -3.69
C SER A 127 12.59 11.73 -3.41
N GLN A 128 13.31 12.12 -2.35
CA GLN A 128 13.53 13.54 -2.05
C GLN A 128 14.40 14.22 -3.10
N VAL A 129 15.50 13.58 -3.53
CA VAL A 129 16.37 14.14 -4.58
C VAL A 129 15.59 14.35 -5.88
N ILE A 130 14.83 13.36 -6.35
CA ILE A 130 14.05 13.44 -7.58
C ILE A 130 12.96 14.52 -7.46
N GLN A 131 12.29 14.61 -6.31
CA GLN A 131 11.24 15.60 -6.10
C GLN A 131 11.78 17.04 -6.01
N PHE A 132 12.84 17.28 -5.23
CA PHE A 132 13.40 18.62 -5.05
C PHE A 132 14.25 19.09 -6.24
N SER A 133 14.80 18.18 -7.05
CA SER A 133 15.46 18.55 -8.32
C SER A 133 14.47 19.02 -9.40
N GLY A 134 13.16 18.85 -9.17
CA GLY A 134 12.13 19.21 -10.14
C GLY A 134 11.93 18.20 -11.27
N ILE A 135 12.59 17.02 -11.21
CA ILE A 135 12.39 15.93 -12.19
C ILE A 135 10.96 15.41 -12.08
N GLU A 136 10.50 15.12 -10.85
CA GLU A 136 9.12 14.75 -10.57
C GLU A 136 8.57 15.60 -9.40
N PRO A 137 8.08 16.82 -9.67
CA PRO A 137 7.53 17.70 -8.65
C PRO A 137 6.35 17.03 -7.92
N ILE A 138 6.12 17.43 -6.67
CA ILE A 138 5.08 16.83 -5.81
C ILE A 138 3.67 16.89 -6.42
N TYR A 139 3.38 17.91 -7.21
CA TYR A 139 2.07 18.15 -7.83
C TYR A 139 1.92 17.52 -9.21
N TRP A 140 2.96 16.85 -9.70
CA TRP A 140 2.96 16.17 -11.00
C TRP A 140 2.94 14.65 -10.84
N PHE A 141 2.70 13.93 -11.93
CA PHE A 141 2.79 12.47 -11.95
C PHE A 141 4.21 12.00 -11.66
N GLN A 142 4.40 11.04 -10.74
CA GLN A 142 5.70 10.59 -10.25
C GLN A 142 5.99 9.11 -10.58
N PRO A 143 6.12 8.72 -11.86
CA PRO A 143 6.35 7.34 -12.25
C PRO A 143 7.73 6.80 -11.82
N ILE A 144 8.78 7.62 -11.78
CA ILE A 144 10.12 7.19 -11.40
C ILE A 144 10.17 6.87 -9.90
N ILE A 145 9.66 7.78 -9.06
CA ILE A 145 9.60 7.56 -7.60
C ILE A 145 8.78 6.32 -7.31
N PHE A 146 7.62 6.17 -7.96
CA PHE A 146 6.78 5.00 -7.80
C PHE A 146 7.49 3.72 -8.25
N SER A 147 8.17 3.75 -9.41
CA SER A 147 8.90 2.59 -9.94
C SER A 147 10.01 2.13 -8.99
N ILE A 148 10.76 3.05 -8.39
CA ILE A 148 11.80 2.73 -7.40
C ILE A 148 11.16 2.03 -6.19
N GLY A 149 10.11 2.63 -5.61
CA GLY A 149 9.40 2.06 -4.46
C GLY A 149 8.78 0.70 -4.73
N ALA A 150 8.08 0.55 -5.86
CA ALA A 150 7.45 -0.70 -6.27
C ALA A 150 8.49 -1.81 -6.45
N ASN A 151 9.61 -1.55 -7.14
CA ASN A 151 10.68 -2.53 -7.29
C ASN A 151 11.27 -2.95 -5.94
N MET A 152 11.46 -2.02 -5.00
CA MET A 152 11.95 -2.37 -3.65
C MET A 152 10.95 -3.26 -2.90
N ILE A 153 9.65 -3.00 -3.01
CA ILE A 153 8.59 -3.83 -2.42
C ILE A 153 8.59 -5.23 -3.07
N LEU A 154 8.70 -5.31 -4.41
CA LEU A 154 8.75 -6.59 -5.13
C LEU A 154 9.97 -7.42 -4.70
N VAL A 155 11.15 -6.80 -4.64
CA VAL A 155 12.38 -7.48 -4.18
C VAL A 155 12.25 -7.89 -2.71
N GLY A 156 11.72 -7.02 -1.85
CA GLY A 156 11.50 -7.31 -0.43
C GLY A 156 10.54 -8.49 -0.23
N SER A 157 9.43 -8.53 -0.97
CA SER A 157 8.49 -9.67 -0.97
C SER A 157 9.16 -10.94 -1.49
N GLY A 158 10.00 -10.84 -2.52
CA GLY A 158 10.81 -11.94 -3.03
C GLY A 158 11.77 -12.51 -1.96
N LEU A 159 12.40 -11.65 -1.16
CA LEU A 159 13.27 -12.10 -0.04
C LEU A 159 12.48 -12.90 1.01
N TYR A 160 11.21 -12.59 1.24
CA TYR A 160 10.34 -13.37 2.11
C TYR A 160 10.11 -14.77 1.52
N PHE A 161 9.78 -14.91 0.24
CA PHE A 161 9.55 -16.22 -0.40
C PHE A 161 10.83 -17.06 -0.44
N VAL A 162 12.00 -16.44 -0.64
CA VAL A 162 13.28 -17.14 -0.49
C VAL A 162 13.44 -17.65 0.95
N GLY A 163 13.10 -16.84 1.96
CA GLY A 163 13.12 -17.28 3.37
C GLY A 163 12.16 -18.43 3.65
N LEU A 164 10.96 -18.38 3.09
CA LEU A 164 9.95 -19.42 3.23
C LEU A 164 10.44 -20.80 2.76
N ILE A 165 11.29 -20.84 1.71
CA ILE A 165 11.80 -22.08 1.12
C ILE A 165 13.11 -22.53 1.78
N THR A 166 13.92 -21.59 2.29
CA THR A 166 15.29 -21.88 2.74
C THR A 166 15.45 -21.94 4.25
N ASN A 167 14.47 -21.45 5.02
CA ASN A 167 14.59 -21.38 6.48
C ASN A 167 13.87 -22.56 7.16
N ASP A 168 14.60 -23.29 7.99
CA ASP A 168 14.10 -24.48 8.72
C ASP A 168 12.86 -24.18 9.57
N ALA A 169 12.68 -22.93 10.05
CA ALA A 169 11.51 -22.53 10.82
C ALA A 169 10.21 -22.66 10.03
N TYR A 170 10.26 -22.57 8.70
CA TYR A 170 9.09 -22.68 7.83
C TYR A 170 8.90 -24.07 7.22
N LEU A 171 9.93 -24.96 7.23
CA LEU A 171 9.86 -26.27 6.56
C LEU A 171 8.73 -27.17 7.08
N ASN A 172 8.36 -27.02 8.36
CA ASN A 172 7.29 -27.79 8.99
C ASN A 172 5.94 -27.06 9.02
N SER A 173 5.86 -25.86 8.45
CA SER A 173 4.65 -25.04 8.43
C SER A 173 3.89 -25.22 7.12
N ASN A 174 2.56 -25.14 7.16
CA ASN A 174 1.76 -25.05 5.94
C ASN A 174 1.67 -23.59 5.48
N PRO A 175 2.33 -23.18 4.37
CA PRO A 175 2.33 -21.78 3.93
C PRO A 175 0.94 -21.21 3.73
N LEU A 176 -0.03 -22.01 3.26
CA LEU A 176 -1.41 -21.56 3.02
C LEU A 176 -2.16 -21.20 4.31
N ARG A 177 -1.63 -21.59 5.46
CA ARG A 177 -2.19 -21.25 6.78
C ARG A 177 -1.44 -20.09 7.47
N LEU A 178 -0.40 -19.55 6.82
CA LEU A 178 0.35 -18.40 7.34
C LEU A 178 -0.25 -17.09 6.79
N THR A 179 -0.52 -16.14 7.68
CA THR A 179 -1.00 -14.80 7.26
C THR A 179 0.06 -14.03 6.49
N SER A 180 1.33 -14.21 6.86
CA SER A 180 2.50 -13.62 6.18
C SER A 180 2.59 -14.05 4.71
N PHE A 181 2.31 -15.34 4.42
CA PHE A 181 2.29 -15.85 3.05
C PHE A 181 1.26 -15.10 2.18
N TRP A 182 0.04 -14.97 2.68
CA TRP A 182 -1.01 -14.26 1.94
C TRP A 182 -0.71 -12.76 1.81
N GLN A 183 -0.21 -12.12 2.86
CA GLN A 183 0.21 -10.72 2.77
C GLN A 183 1.27 -10.52 1.68
N MET A 184 2.36 -11.30 1.72
CA MET A 184 3.44 -11.14 0.73
C MET A 184 2.97 -11.46 -0.69
N THR A 185 2.10 -12.46 -0.85
CA THR A 185 1.49 -12.81 -2.14
C THR A 185 0.68 -11.64 -2.70
N PHE A 186 -0.25 -11.09 -1.92
CA PHE A 186 -1.09 -9.99 -2.39
C PHE A 186 -0.32 -8.68 -2.56
N ILE A 187 0.67 -8.39 -1.73
CA ILE A 187 1.58 -7.25 -1.92
C ILE A 187 2.32 -7.39 -3.26
N LEU A 188 2.89 -8.57 -3.54
CA LEU A 188 3.62 -8.83 -4.78
C LEU A 188 2.71 -8.63 -6.01
N PHE A 189 1.52 -9.22 -6.02
CA PHE A 189 0.57 -9.05 -7.13
C PHE A 189 0.09 -7.60 -7.27
N THR A 190 -0.27 -6.96 -6.16
CA THR A 190 -0.73 -5.56 -6.17
C THR A 190 0.32 -4.64 -6.76
N TYR A 191 1.57 -4.73 -6.27
CA TYR A 191 2.64 -3.85 -6.75
C TYR A 191 3.12 -4.19 -8.16
N SER A 192 3.03 -5.45 -8.60
CA SER A 192 3.28 -5.80 -9.99
C SER A 192 2.24 -5.18 -10.94
N LEU A 193 0.96 -5.25 -10.60
CA LEU A 193 -0.11 -4.69 -11.43
C LEU A 193 -0.14 -3.15 -11.38
N THR A 194 0.04 -2.56 -10.21
CA THR A 194 0.12 -1.09 -10.10
C THR A 194 1.36 -0.54 -10.78
N TYR A 195 2.48 -1.28 -10.78
CA TYR A 195 3.68 -0.92 -11.55
C TYR A 195 3.38 -0.88 -13.05
N ILE A 196 2.74 -1.92 -13.59
CA ILE A 196 2.34 -1.96 -14.99
C ILE A 196 1.37 -0.81 -15.30
N ASN A 197 0.37 -0.59 -14.45
CA ASN A 197 -0.59 0.49 -14.59
C ASN A 197 0.10 1.86 -14.63
N ASP A 198 0.95 2.18 -13.66
CA ASP A 198 1.54 3.52 -13.53
C ASP A 198 2.61 3.79 -14.60
N VAL A 199 3.37 2.78 -15.03
CA VAL A 199 4.40 2.94 -16.07
C VAL A 199 3.82 2.90 -17.48
N ALA A 200 2.87 2.00 -17.74
CA ALA A 200 2.31 1.80 -19.08
C ALA A 200 1.09 2.69 -19.37
N MET A 201 0.43 3.24 -18.35
CA MET A 201 -0.83 3.99 -18.49
C MET A 201 -0.77 5.14 -19.50
N PRO A 202 0.27 5.99 -19.54
CA PRO A 202 0.36 7.05 -20.53
C PRO A 202 0.30 6.54 -21.97
N PHE A 203 0.88 5.36 -22.21
CA PHE A 203 0.85 4.70 -23.53
C PHE A 203 -0.48 3.99 -23.78
N LEU A 204 -0.99 3.25 -22.79
CA LEU A 204 -2.23 2.48 -22.93
C LEU A 204 -3.45 3.37 -23.17
N VAL A 205 -3.58 4.48 -22.47
CA VAL A 205 -4.68 5.43 -22.68
C VAL A 205 -4.67 6.02 -24.09
N THR A 206 -3.48 6.21 -24.67
CA THR A 206 -3.34 6.77 -26.02
C THR A 206 -3.62 5.76 -27.11
N TYR A 207 -3.17 4.50 -26.95
CA TYR A 207 -3.24 3.48 -28.01
C TYR A 207 -4.40 2.49 -27.85
N ASN A 208 -4.80 2.20 -26.61
CA ASN A 208 -5.89 1.26 -26.33
C ASN A 208 -6.54 1.57 -24.96
N TYR A 209 -7.50 2.48 -24.99
CA TYR A 209 -8.21 2.94 -23.79
C TYR A 209 -8.90 1.78 -23.04
N GLU A 210 -9.51 0.82 -23.74
CA GLU A 210 -10.22 -0.31 -23.11
C GLU A 210 -9.27 -1.20 -22.33
N LEU A 211 -8.09 -1.50 -22.89
CA LEU A 211 -7.06 -2.26 -22.21
C LEU A 211 -6.53 -1.51 -20.98
N GLY A 212 -6.25 -0.20 -21.13
CA GLY A 212 -5.80 0.66 -20.05
C GLY A 212 -6.80 0.67 -18.90
N ASN A 213 -8.09 0.86 -19.19
CA ASN A 213 -9.15 0.84 -18.19
C ASN A 213 -9.29 -0.53 -17.51
N SER A 214 -9.16 -1.63 -18.26
CA SER A 214 -9.21 -2.99 -17.70
C SER A 214 -8.07 -3.26 -16.73
N ILE A 215 -6.84 -2.83 -17.05
CA ILE A 215 -5.67 -2.94 -16.16
C ILE A 215 -5.86 -2.09 -14.90
N TYR A 216 -6.40 -0.87 -15.05
CA TYR A 216 -6.72 -0.01 -13.91
C TYR A 216 -7.73 -0.67 -12.97
N GLN A 217 -8.84 -1.20 -13.49
CA GLN A 217 -9.87 -1.90 -12.71
C GLN A 217 -9.29 -3.12 -11.97
N LEU A 218 -8.44 -3.89 -12.65
CA LEU A 218 -7.77 -5.03 -12.03
C LEU A 218 -6.81 -4.59 -10.91
N ALA A 219 -6.05 -3.50 -11.12
CA ALA A 219 -5.16 -2.95 -10.09
C ALA A 219 -5.95 -2.48 -8.86
N MET A 220 -7.09 -1.79 -9.06
CA MET A 220 -7.98 -1.38 -7.97
C MET A 220 -8.55 -2.56 -7.19
N ALA A 221 -9.02 -3.60 -7.90
CA ALA A 221 -9.48 -4.83 -7.26
C ALA A 221 -8.37 -5.47 -6.39
N MET A 222 -7.13 -5.53 -6.90
CA MET A 222 -5.99 -6.07 -6.14
C MET A 222 -5.62 -5.23 -4.92
N ILE A 223 -5.77 -3.91 -4.98
CA ILE A 223 -5.61 -3.04 -3.82
C ILE A 223 -6.66 -3.39 -2.75
N CYS A 224 -7.93 -3.53 -3.12
CA CYS A 224 -9.00 -3.93 -2.19
C CYS A 224 -8.74 -5.32 -1.58
N PHE A 225 -8.29 -6.30 -2.38
CA PHE A 225 -7.92 -7.63 -1.87
C PHE A 225 -6.73 -7.56 -0.90
N ASN A 226 -5.70 -6.77 -1.22
CA ASN A 226 -4.58 -6.57 -0.32
C ASN A 226 -5.02 -5.97 1.03
N LEU A 227 -5.89 -4.95 1.03
CA LEU A 227 -6.46 -4.38 2.26
C LEU A 227 -7.32 -5.39 3.02
N ALA A 228 -8.07 -6.25 2.32
CA ALA A 228 -8.82 -7.34 2.95
C ALA A 228 -7.89 -8.35 3.65
N ILE A 229 -6.75 -8.69 3.05
CA ILE A 229 -5.74 -9.56 3.67
C ILE A 229 -5.10 -8.88 4.89
N LEU A 230 -4.83 -7.57 4.84
CA LEU A 230 -4.36 -6.83 6.03
C LEU A 230 -5.39 -6.89 7.16
N THR A 231 -6.69 -6.74 6.84
CA THR A 231 -7.79 -6.88 7.82
C THR A 231 -7.87 -8.29 8.38
N LEU A 232 -7.73 -9.32 7.52
CA LEU A 232 -7.70 -10.73 7.96
C LEU A 232 -6.48 -11.03 8.84
N THR A 233 -5.33 -10.40 8.58
CA THR A 233 -4.16 -10.54 9.45
C THR A 233 -4.45 -10.02 10.85
N ILE A 234 -5.09 -8.85 10.97
CA ILE A 234 -5.50 -8.31 12.27
C ILE A 234 -6.50 -9.25 12.96
N ALA A 235 -7.39 -9.90 12.19
CA ALA A 235 -8.38 -10.82 12.70
C ALA A 235 -7.82 -12.23 13.02
N SER A 236 -6.65 -12.60 12.49
CA SER A 236 -6.12 -13.98 12.50
C SER A 236 -6.08 -14.65 13.87
N PRO A 237 -5.78 -13.99 15.01
CA PRO A 237 -5.81 -14.62 16.32
C PRO A 237 -7.21 -15.11 16.75
N LYS A 238 -8.27 -14.61 16.10
CA LYS A 238 -9.65 -15.03 16.31
C LYS A 238 -10.09 -16.13 15.32
N LEU A 239 -9.22 -16.50 14.39
CA LEU A 239 -9.47 -17.46 13.32
C LEU A 239 -8.47 -18.64 13.35
N PRO A 240 -8.27 -19.34 14.49
CA PRO A 240 -7.23 -20.37 14.62
C PRO A 240 -7.48 -21.62 13.75
N LYS A 241 -8.71 -21.79 13.23
CA LYS A 241 -9.02 -22.86 12.28
C LYS A 241 -8.48 -22.57 10.87
N LEU A 242 -8.31 -21.30 10.51
CA LEU A 242 -7.83 -20.85 9.20
C LEU A 242 -6.35 -20.56 9.20
N PHE A 243 -5.84 -19.93 10.26
CA PHE A 243 -4.48 -19.47 10.37
C PHE A 243 -3.75 -20.15 11.52
N GLU A 244 -2.51 -20.52 11.25
CA GLU A 244 -1.54 -21.01 12.23
C GLU A 244 -0.73 -19.85 12.83
N GLN A 245 -0.10 -20.12 13.95
CA GLN A 245 0.84 -19.17 14.52
C GLN A 245 2.07 -19.07 13.63
N GLU A 246 2.50 -17.83 13.34
CA GLU A 246 3.71 -17.58 12.56
C GLU A 246 4.94 -18.16 13.26
N PRO A 247 5.85 -18.79 12.52
CA PRO A 247 7.10 -19.27 13.08
C PRO A 247 7.91 -18.12 13.70
N SER A 248 8.39 -18.31 14.92
CA SER A 248 9.29 -17.35 15.56
C SER A 248 10.73 -17.65 15.13
N TYR A 249 11.43 -16.64 14.63
CA TYR A 249 12.87 -16.73 14.48
C TYR A 249 13.50 -16.74 15.87
N GLY A 250 14.10 -17.87 16.28
CA GLY A 250 14.88 -17.93 17.51
C GLY A 250 15.91 -16.80 17.50
N PHE A 251 16.04 -16.12 18.62
CA PHE A 251 17.13 -15.18 18.84
C PHE A 251 18.42 -16.00 18.87
N SER A 252 19.14 -16.10 17.73
CA SER A 252 20.49 -16.60 17.65
C SER A 252 21.48 -15.46 17.82
#